data_116597591bbd9ec32cc82513658186af
#
_entry.id   116597591bbd9ec32cc82513658186af
#
_cell.length_a   1.000
_cell.length_b   1.000
_cell.length_c   1.000
_cell.angle_alpha   90.00
_cell.angle_beta   90.00
_cell.angle_gamma   90.00
#
_symmetry.space_group_name_H-M   'P 1'
#
loop_
_entity.id
_entity.type
_entity.pdbx_description
1 polymer ?
#
loop_
_entity_poly.entity_id
_entity_poly.type
_entity_poly.pdbx_seq_one_letter_code
_entity_poly.pdbx_strand_id
1 'polypeptide(L)'
;MAKVMTAQEAVRTCIKDGDTVAFNGFVCAVHAEEISKSIQDEFLANNSPKNLTVLYAAGQGDSGERQLNHLAEEGLCSCVIGGHWGLEPRMQKLALENKVAAYNLPQGAISQLFREIAAKRPGLITHVGLKTFVDPRLEGGKINDKARERGDVVKVIEIDGKEKLFYPSIPINAAVLRATFADTQGNCTLEHEGTLADVLPIAQAAKTNGGKVIVEVEKVVEYGSLDARLIHIPGIYVDAIVVAKPENHLQTKATAYNPAFSGEKRVPVDSVEPLAMSNRKIIARRCAMELIPNAVVNLGIGMPEGVASIVAEEGISGMVLTTESGTIGGVPAGGGDFGVTTNPDAILHQSFQFDFYDGGGLDIAFLGLAEADEKGNVNVSRFGPKIAGCGGFINITQNTKKVIFCGTFTAGGLKQSVKGGKLVIDAEGSSKKFLKAVEQVTFSGSYAQEMKQDILYVTERAVFKLTPEGVELIEVAPGIDVEKDVLAYMDFKPIMKNVKEMDARIFQDGKMGL
;
A
#
# COMPACT_ATOMS: atom_id res chain seq x y z
N MET A 1 -23.94 -23.23 11.67
CA MET A 1 -23.98 -23.35 10.20
C MET A 1 -24.23 -21.97 9.61
N ALA A 2 -23.49 -21.60 8.59
CA ALA A 2 -23.66 -20.35 7.84
C ALA A 2 -25.10 -20.27 7.28
N LYS A 3 -25.65 -19.05 7.22
CA LYS A 3 -26.98 -18.82 6.63
C LYS A 3 -26.85 -17.91 5.42
N VAL A 4 -27.46 -18.31 4.31
CA VAL A 4 -27.60 -17.43 3.15
C VAL A 4 -28.71 -16.41 3.47
N MET A 5 -28.39 -15.12 3.31
CA MET A 5 -29.31 -14.02 3.61
C MET A 5 -29.02 -12.81 2.73
N THR A 6 -29.90 -11.84 2.74
CA THR A 6 -29.64 -10.55 2.06
C THR A 6 -28.55 -9.77 2.80
N ALA A 7 -27.92 -8.82 2.12
CA ALA A 7 -26.90 -7.98 2.74
C ALA A 7 -27.45 -7.19 3.95
N GLN A 8 -28.68 -6.67 3.84
CA GLN A 8 -29.35 -5.97 4.94
C GLN A 8 -29.60 -6.87 6.15
N GLU A 9 -30.07 -8.11 5.92
CA GLU A 9 -30.27 -9.08 7.00
C GLU A 9 -28.94 -9.45 7.67
N ALA A 10 -27.88 -9.62 6.87
CA ALA A 10 -26.55 -9.93 7.39
C ALA A 10 -26.01 -8.78 8.27
N VAL A 11 -26.13 -7.53 7.81
CA VAL A 11 -25.74 -6.35 8.59
C VAL A 11 -26.51 -6.29 9.91
N ARG A 12 -27.84 -6.34 9.88
CA ARG A 12 -28.70 -6.28 11.10
C ARG A 12 -28.41 -7.41 12.08
N THR A 13 -28.05 -8.59 11.58
CA THR A 13 -27.81 -9.77 12.40
C THR A 13 -26.40 -9.76 13.01
N CYS A 14 -25.40 -9.39 12.22
CA CYS A 14 -23.99 -9.63 12.54
C CYS A 14 -23.24 -8.40 13.02
N ILE A 15 -23.71 -7.16 12.77
CA ILE A 15 -23.03 -5.93 13.15
C ILE A 15 -23.89 -5.15 14.12
N LYS A 16 -23.33 -4.72 15.25
CA LYS A 16 -24.02 -3.99 16.30
C LYS A 16 -23.39 -2.63 16.56
N ASP A 17 -24.13 -1.73 17.18
CA ASP A 17 -23.61 -0.44 17.60
C ASP A 17 -22.37 -0.60 18.48
N GLY A 18 -21.30 0.13 18.15
CA GLY A 18 -20.04 0.11 18.88
C GLY A 18 -19.08 -1.03 18.50
N ASP A 19 -19.46 -1.92 17.61
CA ASP A 19 -18.60 -3.03 17.20
C ASP A 19 -17.30 -2.56 16.54
N THR A 20 -16.25 -3.35 16.73
CA THR A 20 -15.04 -3.31 15.88
C THR A 20 -15.27 -4.22 14.68
N VAL A 21 -15.28 -3.61 13.49
CA VAL A 21 -15.49 -4.31 12.22
C VAL A 21 -14.20 -4.30 11.42
N ALA A 22 -13.70 -5.49 11.08
CA ALA A 22 -12.53 -5.65 10.22
C ALA A 22 -12.95 -5.92 8.77
N PHE A 23 -12.33 -5.20 7.84
CA PHE A 23 -12.58 -5.30 6.41
C PHE A 23 -11.39 -5.90 5.69
N ASN A 24 -11.67 -6.90 4.85
CA ASN A 24 -10.69 -7.44 3.91
C ASN A 24 -10.77 -6.70 2.59
N GLY A 25 -9.63 -6.46 1.96
CA GLY A 25 -9.54 -5.85 0.65
C GLY A 25 -8.16 -5.24 0.38
N PHE A 26 -7.88 -5.00 -0.90
CA PHE A 26 -6.70 -4.29 -1.37
C PHE A 26 -7.09 -3.41 -2.55
N VAL A 27 -7.01 -2.10 -2.40
CA VAL A 27 -7.52 -1.10 -3.36
C VAL A 27 -9.00 -1.38 -3.65
N CYS A 28 -9.34 -1.89 -4.83
CA CYS A 28 -10.71 -2.31 -5.16
C CYS A 28 -10.85 -3.84 -5.29
N ALA A 29 -9.77 -4.60 -5.12
CA ALA A 29 -9.81 -6.06 -5.18
C ALA A 29 -10.24 -6.67 -3.84
N VAL A 30 -10.96 -7.76 -3.91
CA VAL A 30 -11.41 -8.63 -2.80
C VAL A 30 -12.12 -7.88 -1.64
N HIS A 31 -12.75 -6.74 -1.94
CA HIS A 31 -13.60 -5.98 -1.00
C HIS A 31 -15.07 -6.35 -1.18
N ALA A 32 -15.82 -6.47 -0.07
CA ALA A 32 -17.23 -6.81 -0.04
C ALA A 32 -18.11 -5.56 -0.23
N GLU A 33 -18.31 -5.12 -1.45
CA GLU A 33 -18.98 -3.87 -1.81
C GLU A 33 -20.48 -3.87 -1.45
N GLU A 34 -21.20 -4.96 -1.73
CA GLU A 34 -22.62 -5.07 -1.43
C GLU A 34 -22.87 -4.93 0.08
N ILE A 35 -21.99 -5.52 0.90
CA ILE A 35 -22.10 -5.45 2.36
C ILE A 35 -21.76 -4.04 2.84
N SER A 36 -20.67 -3.43 2.34
CA SER A 36 -20.26 -2.08 2.73
C SER A 36 -21.34 -1.04 2.41
N LYS A 37 -21.93 -1.14 1.22
CA LYS A 37 -23.08 -0.32 0.83
C LYS A 37 -24.28 -0.55 1.76
N SER A 38 -24.57 -1.80 2.12
CA SER A 38 -25.69 -2.13 3.01
C SER A 38 -25.49 -1.62 4.44
N ILE A 39 -24.26 -1.51 4.93
CA ILE A 39 -23.98 -0.88 6.23
C ILE A 39 -24.39 0.61 6.18
N GLN A 40 -24.04 1.32 5.11
CA GLN A 40 -24.47 2.72 4.90
C GLN A 40 -26.00 2.83 4.85
N ASP A 41 -26.63 2.02 3.99
CA ASP A 41 -28.09 2.04 3.78
C ASP A 41 -28.84 1.79 5.10
N GLU A 42 -28.40 0.81 5.92
CA GLU A 42 -28.99 0.51 7.21
C GLU A 42 -28.80 1.66 8.22
N PHE A 43 -27.61 2.26 8.28
CA PHE A 43 -27.37 3.41 9.13
C PHE A 43 -28.25 4.60 8.75
N LEU A 44 -28.35 4.94 7.48
CA LEU A 44 -29.17 6.05 6.99
C LEU A 44 -30.67 5.82 7.25
N ALA A 45 -31.14 4.58 7.12
CA ALA A 45 -32.55 4.25 7.33
C ALA A 45 -32.93 4.12 8.81
N ASN A 46 -32.04 3.55 9.65
CA ASN A 46 -32.38 3.09 10.99
C ASN A 46 -31.48 3.71 12.10
N ASN A 47 -30.48 4.52 11.74
CA ASN A 47 -29.46 5.05 12.65
C ASN A 47 -28.71 3.92 13.42
N SER A 48 -28.56 2.76 12.78
CA SER A 48 -27.85 1.57 13.28
C SER A 48 -27.42 0.69 12.10
N PRO A 49 -26.18 0.10 12.13
CA PRO A 49 -25.20 0.20 13.21
C PRO A 49 -24.55 1.58 13.27
N LYS A 50 -24.03 1.97 14.43
CA LYS A 50 -23.33 3.26 14.63
C LYS A 50 -22.17 3.15 15.61
N ASN A 51 -21.34 4.21 15.65
CA ASN A 51 -20.16 4.30 16.52
C ASN A 51 -19.16 3.15 16.30
N LEU A 52 -19.07 2.63 15.08
CA LEU A 52 -18.19 1.52 14.76
C LEU A 52 -16.71 1.92 14.89
N THR A 53 -15.87 0.95 15.26
CA THR A 53 -14.44 1.01 15.02
C THR A 53 -14.13 0.22 13.77
N VAL A 54 -13.58 0.88 12.75
CA VAL A 54 -13.22 0.26 11.47
C VAL A 54 -11.73 -0.06 11.47
N LEU A 55 -11.37 -1.31 11.12
CA LEU A 55 -9.99 -1.79 11.06
C LEU A 55 -9.72 -2.42 9.70
N TYR A 56 -8.67 -1.95 8.99
CA TYR A 56 -8.26 -2.49 7.69
C TYR A 56 -6.77 -2.31 7.44
N ALA A 57 -6.13 -3.25 6.74
CA ALA A 57 -4.70 -3.19 6.45
C ALA A 57 -4.41 -2.33 5.21
N ALA A 58 -4.79 -2.77 4.02
CA ALA A 58 -4.63 -1.98 2.79
C ALA A 58 -5.78 -0.99 2.60
N GLY A 59 -5.51 0.13 1.94
CA GLY A 59 -6.55 1.08 1.54
C GLY A 59 -7.60 0.44 0.64
N GLN A 60 -8.87 0.75 0.88
CA GLN A 60 -10.01 0.14 0.20
C GLN A 60 -10.98 1.23 -0.25
N GLY A 61 -10.82 1.70 -1.49
CA GLY A 61 -11.63 2.77 -2.04
C GLY A 61 -11.36 2.98 -3.52
N ASP A 62 -12.32 3.55 -4.20
CA ASP A 62 -12.23 3.91 -5.62
C ASP A 62 -11.80 5.38 -5.85
N SER A 63 -11.38 6.08 -4.81
CA SER A 63 -11.18 7.54 -4.77
C SER A 63 -12.48 8.33 -5.04
N GLY A 64 -13.62 7.73 -4.78
CA GLY A 64 -14.96 8.26 -5.00
C GLY A 64 -15.90 7.93 -3.85
N GLU A 65 -16.89 7.08 -4.10
CA GLU A 65 -17.98 6.79 -3.17
C GLU A 65 -18.06 5.32 -2.73
N ARG A 66 -17.33 4.41 -3.40
CA ARG A 66 -17.43 2.97 -3.15
C ARG A 66 -16.55 2.50 -2.01
N GLN A 67 -16.81 1.26 -1.56
CA GLN A 67 -16.06 0.53 -0.55
C GLN A 67 -16.08 1.24 0.81
N LEU A 68 -14.95 1.48 1.46
CA LEU A 68 -14.93 2.14 2.77
C LEU A 68 -15.46 3.59 2.74
N ASN A 69 -15.57 4.22 1.55
CA ASN A 69 -16.25 5.51 1.43
C ASN A 69 -17.74 5.45 1.84
N HIS A 70 -18.40 4.28 1.74
CA HIS A 70 -19.75 4.07 2.26
C HIS A 70 -19.84 4.28 3.77
N LEU A 71 -18.76 4.01 4.50
CA LEU A 71 -18.73 4.13 5.95
C LEU A 71 -18.49 5.56 6.44
N ALA A 72 -18.28 6.50 5.54
CA ALA A 72 -17.97 7.89 5.85
C ALA A 72 -19.22 8.75 6.11
N GLU A 73 -20.17 8.22 6.84
CA GLU A 73 -21.32 8.96 7.36
C GLU A 73 -21.06 9.40 8.82
N GLU A 74 -21.38 10.66 9.15
CA GLU A 74 -21.15 11.19 10.50
C GLU A 74 -21.98 10.40 11.54
N GLY A 75 -21.31 9.81 12.53
CA GLY A 75 -21.91 8.97 13.55
C GLY A 75 -21.90 7.46 13.25
N LEU A 76 -21.70 7.05 11.99
CA LEU A 76 -21.54 5.64 11.65
C LEU A 76 -20.25 5.08 12.26
N CYS A 77 -19.13 5.79 12.11
CA CYS A 77 -17.86 5.42 12.70
C CYS A 77 -17.44 6.36 13.83
N SER A 78 -16.90 5.82 14.92
CA SER A 78 -16.27 6.56 16.01
C SER A 78 -14.74 6.52 15.93
N CYS A 79 -14.17 5.47 15.33
CA CYS A 79 -12.75 5.27 15.17
C CYS A 79 -12.44 4.55 13.86
N VAL A 80 -11.33 4.93 13.22
CA VAL A 80 -10.82 4.27 12.01
C VAL A 80 -9.32 4.04 12.17
N ILE A 81 -8.88 2.80 12.01
CA ILE A 81 -7.49 2.37 12.05
C ILE A 81 -7.18 1.72 10.71
N GLY A 82 -6.40 2.40 9.88
CA GLY A 82 -6.13 1.95 8.52
C GLY A 82 -4.69 2.15 8.08
N GLY A 83 -4.22 1.30 7.16
CA GLY A 83 -2.87 1.39 6.62
C GLY A 83 -2.71 2.48 5.56
N HIS A 84 -3.72 2.70 4.74
CA HIS A 84 -3.71 3.72 3.69
C HIS A 84 -5.05 4.46 3.68
N TRP A 85 -5.03 5.74 3.33
CA TRP A 85 -6.19 6.64 3.40
C TRP A 85 -6.48 7.36 2.07
N GLY A 86 -5.55 7.32 1.14
CA GLY A 86 -5.62 8.10 -0.11
C GLY A 86 -6.77 7.73 -1.03
N LEU A 87 -7.35 6.54 -0.87
CA LEU A 87 -8.46 6.03 -1.69
C LEU A 87 -9.84 6.32 -1.09
N GLU A 88 -9.89 6.81 0.15
CA GLU A 88 -11.12 7.05 0.92
C GLU A 88 -11.31 8.57 1.19
N PRO A 89 -11.53 9.42 0.15
CA PRO A 89 -11.61 10.87 0.33
C PRO A 89 -12.74 11.31 1.26
N ARG A 90 -13.85 10.58 1.32
CA ARG A 90 -14.95 10.87 2.23
C ARG A 90 -14.55 10.59 3.69
N MET A 91 -13.82 9.50 3.93
CA MET A 91 -13.31 9.15 5.26
C MET A 91 -12.20 10.12 5.70
N GLN A 92 -11.30 10.53 4.77
CA GLN A 92 -10.31 11.58 5.03
C GLN A 92 -10.98 12.88 5.52
N LYS A 93 -12.10 13.27 4.88
CA LYS A 93 -12.85 14.48 5.28
C LYS A 93 -13.32 14.38 6.74
N LEU A 94 -13.91 13.27 7.15
CA LEU A 94 -14.32 13.07 8.55
C LEU A 94 -13.14 13.13 9.53
N ALA A 95 -11.98 12.59 9.13
CA ALA A 95 -10.77 12.64 9.93
C ALA A 95 -10.23 14.08 10.07
N LEU A 96 -10.18 14.84 8.98
CA LEU A 96 -9.74 16.23 8.95
C LEU A 96 -10.68 17.17 9.72
N GLU A 97 -11.98 16.92 9.66
CA GLU A 97 -12.99 17.65 10.43
C GLU A 97 -13.07 17.19 11.89
N ASN A 98 -12.18 16.30 12.31
CA ASN A 98 -12.12 15.74 13.66
C ASN A 98 -13.45 15.09 14.12
N LYS A 99 -14.17 14.43 13.19
CA LYS A 99 -15.44 13.74 13.45
C LYS A 99 -15.25 12.32 13.96
N VAL A 100 -14.15 11.66 13.56
CA VAL A 100 -13.78 10.30 13.93
C VAL A 100 -12.35 10.28 14.47
N ALA A 101 -12.02 9.41 15.44
CA ALA A 101 -10.64 9.15 15.82
C ALA A 101 -9.93 8.40 14.70
N ALA A 102 -8.86 8.95 14.16
CA ALA A 102 -8.21 8.45 12.95
C ALA A 102 -6.75 8.07 13.22
N TYR A 103 -6.38 6.83 12.84
CA TYR A 103 -5.02 6.30 12.98
C TYR A 103 -4.52 5.76 11.65
N ASN A 104 -3.24 6.03 11.33
CA ASN A 104 -2.54 5.43 10.22
C ASN A 104 -1.39 4.56 10.74
N LEU A 105 -1.44 3.27 10.47
CA LEU A 105 -0.44 2.28 10.89
C LEU A 105 0.12 1.56 9.65
N PRO A 106 1.34 0.96 9.72
CA PRO A 106 1.88 0.21 8.59
C PRO A 106 0.96 -0.94 8.19
N GLN A 107 0.69 -1.06 6.91
CA GLN A 107 -0.22 -2.06 6.34
C GLN A 107 0.16 -3.48 6.76
N GLY A 108 1.45 -3.83 6.66
CA GLY A 108 1.93 -5.15 7.07
C GLY A 108 1.80 -5.40 8.57
N ALA A 109 1.99 -4.36 9.40
CA ALA A 109 1.78 -4.50 10.84
C ALA A 109 0.31 -4.81 11.18
N ILE A 110 -0.66 -4.17 10.51
CA ILE A 110 -2.09 -4.48 10.71
C ILE A 110 -2.39 -5.90 10.18
N SER A 111 -1.88 -6.24 9.01
CA SER A 111 -2.05 -7.57 8.40
C SER A 111 -1.54 -8.69 9.31
N GLN A 112 -0.34 -8.52 9.87
CA GLN A 112 0.24 -9.46 10.84
C GLN A 112 -0.52 -9.46 12.16
N LEU A 113 -1.02 -8.28 12.62
CA LEU A 113 -1.79 -8.15 13.85
C LEU A 113 -3.07 -8.98 13.81
N PHE A 114 -3.73 -9.15 12.66
CA PHE A 114 -4.90 -10.04 12.56
C PHE A 114 -4.58 -11.48 12.99
N ARG A 115 -3.38 -11.99 12.68
CA ARG A 115 -2.96 -13.32 13.13
C ARG A 115 -2.73 -13.38 14.65
N GLU A 116 -2.19 -12.31 15.23
CA GLU A 116 -1.99 -12.21 16.68
C GLU A 116 -3.34 -12.18 17.41
N ILE A 117 -4.29 -11.40 16.89
CA ILE A 117 -5.67 -11.34 17.41
C ILE A 117 -6.34 -12.72 17.31
N ALA A 118 -6.23 -13.39 16.15
CA ALA A 118 -6.78 -14.73 15.93
C ALA A 118 -6.25 -15.77 16.93
N ALA A 119 -4.98 -15.66 17.29
CA ALA A 119 -4.34 -16.55 18.26
C ALA A 119 -4.51 -16.11 19.72
N LYS A 120 -5.27 -15.02 19.98
CA LYS A 120 -5.42 -14.40 21.32
C LYS A 120 -4.09 -14.02 21.97
N ARG A 121 -3.10 -13.66 21.15
CA ARG A 121 -1.84 -13.12 21.65
C ARG A 121 -2.02 -11.65 22.04
N PRO A 122 -1.16 -11.10 22.92
CA PRO A 122 -1.34 -9.73 23.42
C PRO A 122 -1.20 -8.66 22.34
N GLY A 123 -0.56 -8.98 21.23
CA GLY A 123 -0.34 -8.07 20.09
C GLY A 123 0.88 -8.47 19.26
N LEU A 124 1.16 -7.65 18.25
CA LEU A 124 2.32 -7.80 17.38
C LEU A 124 3.53 -7.06 17.97
N ILE A 125 4.67 -7.73 18.05
CA ILE A 125 5.97 -7.13 18.40
C ILE A 125 6.83 -7.11 17.14
N THR A 126 7.26 -5.93 16.71
CA THR A 126 8.04 -5.76 15.49
C THR A 126 8.94 -4.50 15.56
N HIS A 127 9.93 -4.42 14.67
CA HIS A 127 10.71 -3.20 14.47
C HIS A 127 10.03 -2.23 13.50
N VAL A 128 9.03 -2.70 12.76
CA VAL A 128 8.35 -1.91 11.72
C VAL A 128 7.63 -0.70 12.32
N GLY A 129 8.00 0.47 11.83
CA GLY A 129 7.50 1.77 12.30
C GLY A 129 8.44 2.52 13.23
N LEU A 130 9.51 1.91 13.78
CA LEU A 130 10.51 2.61 14.60
C LEU A 130 11.08 3.83 13.86
N LYS A 131 11.18 4.96 14.57
CA LYS A 131 11.69 6.25 14.05
C LYS A 131 10.91 6.86 12.90
N THR A 132 9.73 6.33 12.58
CA THR A 132 8.77 6.94 11.66
C THR A 132 7.65 7.64 12.44
N PHE A 133 6.71 8.30 11.75
CA PHE A 133 5.55 8.94 12.41
C PHE A 133 4.70 7.96 13.23
N VAL A 134 4.83 6.66 13.01
CA VAL A 134 4.13 5.61 13.77
C VAL A 134 4.75 5.40 15.15
N ASP A 135 6.04 5.72 15.32
CA ASP A 135 6.72 5.66 16.61
C ASP A 135 6.01 6.59 17.61
N PRO A 136 5.57 6.09 18.79
CA PRO A 136 4.83 6.89 19.77
C PRO A 136 5.59 8.13 20.25
N ARG A 137 6.92 8.14 20.16
CA ARG A 137 7.78 9.28 20.51
C ARG A 137 7.68 10.43 19.49
N LEU A 138 7.13 10.16 18.29
CA LEU A 138 6.83 11.15 17.27
C LEU A 138 5.31 11.42 17.25
N GLU A 139 4.55 10.68 16.46
CA GLU A 139 3.10 10.90 16.34
C GLU A 139 2.25 9.70 16.81
N GLY A 140 2.85 8.49 16.90
CA GLY A 140 2.14 7.26 17.29
C GLY A 140 1.04 6.86 16.31
N GLY A 141 1.20 7.22 15.02
CA GLY A 141 0.22 6.95 13.99
C GLY A 141 -1.10 7.75 14.09
N LYS A 142 -1.19 8.74 15.00
CA LYS A 142 -2.40 9.55 15.24
C LYS A 142 -2.52 10.64 14.19
N ILE A 143 -3.64 10.64 13.47
CA ILE A 143 -3.89 11.61 12.39
C ILE A 143 -4.45 12.93 12.93
N ASN A 144 -5.32 12.87 13.97
CA ASN A 144 -6.10 14.01 14.43
C ASN A 144 -6.23 14.08 15.95
N ASP A 145 -6.91 15.13 16.47
CA ASP A 145 -7.01 15.36 17.92
C ASP A 145 -7.87 14.31 18.61
N LYS A 146 -8.96 13.84 17.99
CA LYS A 146 -9.74 12.72 18.55
C LYS A 146 -8.91 11.45 18.74
N ALA A 147 -7.97 11.17 17.85
CA ALA A 147 -7.05 10.06 18.04
C ALA A 147 -6.07 10.32 19.19
N ARG A 148 -5.61 11.58 19.37
CA ARG A 148 -4.75 11.97 20.50
C ARG A 148 -5.49 11.83 21.83
N GLU A 149 -6.76 12.24 21.89
CA GLU A 149 -7.63 12.09 23.07
C GLU A 149 -7.93 10.61 23.39
N ARG A 150 -8.12 9.79 22.34
CA ARG A 150 -8.40 8.34 22.51
C ARG A 150 -7.18 7.58 23.03
N GLY A 151 -5.96 8.03 22.73
CA GLY A 151 -4.72 7.47 23.25
C GLY A 151 -3.92 6.61 22.27
N ASP A 152 -2.91 5.93 22.79
CA ASP A 152 -1.93 5.20 22.01
C ASP A 152 -2.43 3.81 21.58
N VAL A 153 -2.25 3.51 20.31
CA VAL A 153 -2.46 2.18 19.70
C VAL A 153 -1.14 1.47 19.39
N VAL A 154 -0.01 2.10 19.71
CA VAL A 154 1.35 1.57 19.54
C VAL A 154 2.17 1.96 20.76
N LYS A 155 3.07 1.07 21.21
CA LYS A 155 3.96 1.32 22.36
C LYS A 155 5.39 0.95 21.99
N VAL A 156 6.37 1.65 22.56
CA VAL A 156 7.78 1.21 22.53
C VAL A 156 7.98 0.22 23.67
N ILE A 157 8.63 -0.90 23.37
CA ILE A 157 9.07 -1.90 24.35
C ILE A 157 10.52 -2.27 24.08
N GLU A 158 11.21 -2.81 25.07
CA GLU A 158 12.56 -3.32 24.94
C GLU A 158 12.57 -4.85 25.11
N ILE A 159 13.22 -5.53 24.20
CA ILE A 159 13.45 -6.99 24.27
C ILE A 159 14.93 -7.24 23.97
N ASP A 160 15.62 -7.90 24.88
CA ASP A 160 17.05 -8.25 24.77
C ASP A 160 17.92 -7.01 24.43
N GLY A 161 17.65 -5.87 25.08
CA GLY A 161 18.38 -4.62 24.89
C GLY A 161 18.12 -3.92 23.54
N LYS A 162 17.06 -4.33 22.81
CA LYS A 162 16.67 -3.74 21.52
C LYS A 162 15.25 -3.18 21.59
N GLU A 163 15.10 -1.94 21.16
CA GLU A 163 13.78 -1.33 21.02
C GLU A 163 12.94 -2.05 19.94
N LYS A 164 11.67 -2.22 20.23
CA LYS A 164 10.62 -2.72 19.33
C LYS A 164 9.36 -1.88 19.50
N LEU A 165 8.50 -1.92 18.50
CA LEU A 165 7.12 -1.45 18.64
C LEU A 165 6.23 -2.63 19.01
N PHE A 166 5.29 -2.37 19.89
CA PHE A 166 4.22 -3.27 20.27
C PHE A 166 2.89 -2.69 19.83
N TYR A 167 2.19 -3.41 18.96
CA TYR A 167 0.85 -3.11 18.48
C TYR A 167 -0.14 -4.01 19.25
N PRO A 168 -0.87 -3.49 20.26
CA PRO A 168 -1.78 -4.31 21.05
C PRO A 168 -2.89 -4.92 20.22
N SER A 169 -3.30 -6.14 20.56
CA SER A 169 -4.46 -6.80 19.97
C SER A 169 -5.73 -6.00 20.23
N ILE A 170 -6.55 -5.85 19.20
CA ILE A 170 -7.84 -5.16 19.23
C ILE A 170 -8.93 -6.21 19.04
N PRO A 171 -9.89 -6.38 19.97
CA PRO A 171 -10.99 -7.32 19.80
C PRO A 171 -11.80 -7.00 18.53
N ILE A 172 -12.08 -8.02 17.70
CA ILE A 172 -12.88 -7.89 16.47
C ILE A 172 -14.25 -8.53 16.70
N ASN A 173 -15.32 -7.75 16.55
CA ASN A 173 -16.71 -8.18 16.75
C ASN A 173 -17.35 -8.65 15.45
N ALA A 174 -16.95 -8.09 14.31
CA ALA A 174 -17.43 -8.51 13.01
C ALA A 174 -16.31 -8.49 11.96
N ALA A 175 -16.34 -9.46 11.03
CA ALA A 175 -15.51 -9.52 9.84
C ALA A 175 -16.38 -9.39 8.60
N VAL A 176 -16.00 -8.51 7.70
CA VAL A 176 -16.62 -8.31 6.37
C VAL A 176 -15.62 -8.76 5.32
N LEU A 177 -15.94 -9.86 4.65
CA LEU A 177 -15.05 -10.59 3.75
C LEU A 177 -15.72 -10.79 2.39
N ARG A 178 -14.89 -11.00 1.37
CA ARG A 178 -15.33 -11.41 0.04
C ARG A 178 -14.63 -12.71 -0.36
N ALA A 179 -15.35 -13.54 -1.14
CA ALA A 179 -14.86 -14.77 -1.74
C ALA A 179 -15.54 -14.99 -3.08
N THR A 180 -15.08 -15.97 -3.86
CA THR A 180 -15.69 -16.32 -5.16
C THR A 180 -16.96 -17.15 -4.94
N PHE A 181 -16.83 -18.34 -4.41
CA PHE A 181 -17.95 -19.24 -4.15
C PHE A 181 -18.03 -19.60 -2.67
N ALA A 182 -19.24 -19.86 -2.20
CA ALA A 182 -19.47 -20.54 -0.93
C ALA A 182 -20.29 -21.80 -1.17
N ASP A 183 -20.00 -22.88 -0.45
CA ASP A 183 -20.94 -24.00 -0.40
C ASP A 183 -22.03 -23.76 0.66
N THR A 184 -23.04 -24.63 0.71
CA THR A 184 -24.16 -24.51 1.63
C THR A 184 -23.77 -24.68 3.11
N GLN A 185 -22.53 -25.11 3.42
CA GLN A 185 -22.00 -25.15 4.77
C GLN A 185 -21.10 -23.93 5.11
N GLY A 186 -20.87 -23.05 4.13
CA GLY A 186 -20.07 -21.82 4.29
C GLY A 186 -18.60 -21.96 4.00
N ASN A 187 -18.14 -23.08 3.43
CA ASN A 187 -16.76 -23.17 2.94
C ASN A 187 -16.62 -22.30 1.68
N CYS A 188 -15.62 -21.40 1.67
CA CYS A 188 -15.48 -20.42 0.59
C CYS A 188 -14.13 -20.55 -0.13
N THR A 189 -14.18 -20.37 -1.46
CA THR A 189 -13.02 -20.33 -2.37
C THR A 189 -12.79 -18.93 -2.90
N LEU A 190 -11.60 -18.63 -3.39
CA LEU A 190 -11.21 -17.33 -3.94
C LEU A 190 -10.60 -17.45 -5.36
N GLU A 191 -11.02 -18.42 -6.14
CA GLU A 191 -10.42 -18.72 -7.45
C GLU A 191 -10.56 -17.63 -8.51
N HIS A 192 -11.54 -16.72 -8.41
CA HIS A 192 -11.67 -15.58 -9.30
C HIS A 192 -11.01 -14.30 -8.77
N GLU A 193 -10.49 -14.34 -7.55
CA GLU A 193 -9.87 -13.16 -6.96
C GLU A 193 -8.40 -13.02 -7.37
N GLY A 194 -7.97 -11.79 -7.67
CA GLY A 194 -6.59 -11.49 -8.03
C GLY A 194 -5.64 -11.33 -6.83
N THR A 195 -6.18 -11.37 -5.61
CA THR A 195 -5.44 -11.38 -4.33
C THR A 195 -6.30 -12.01 -3.25
N LEU A 196 -5.66 -12.51 -2.19
CA LEU A 196 -6.34 -13.05 -1.00
C LEU A 196 -6.46 -12.02 0.11
N ALA A 197 -5.59 -11.00 0.11
CA ALA A 197 -5.39 -10.06 1.21
C ALA A 197 -5.35 -10.80 2.57
N ASP A 198 -6.24 -10.50 3.51
CA ASP A 198 -6.23 -11.04 4.87
C ASP A 198 -7.49 -11.86 5.22
N VAL A 199 -8.18 -12.47 4.23
CA VAL A 199 -9.48 -13.14 4.45
C VAL A 199 -9.45 -14.15 5.60
N LEU A 200 -8.47 -15.04 5.64
CA LEU A 200 -8.40 -16.09 6.66
C LEU A 200 -8.07 -15.55 8.06
N PRO A 201 -7.00 -14.76 8.26
CA PRO A 201 -6.70 -14.24 9.59
C PRO A 201 -7.79 -13.32 10.15
N ILE A 202 -8.49 -12.53 9.33
CA ILE A 202 -9.63 -11.71 9.77
C ILE A 202 -10.81 -12.59 10.20
N ALA A 203 -11.16 -13.62 9.41
CA ALA A 203 -12.21 -14.59 9.77
C ALA A 203 -11.93 -15.25 11.12
N GLN A 204 -10.70 -15.72 11.30
CA GLN A 204 -10.27 -16.35 12.55
C GLN A 204 -10.27 -15.35 13.71
N ALA A 205 -9.77 -14.13 13.51
CA ALA A 205 -9.72 -13.11 14.53
C ALA A 205 -11.11 -12.74 15.04
N ALA A 206 -12.09 -12.54 14.16
CA ALA A 206 -13.46 -12.29 14.56
C ALA A 206 -14.03 -13.49 15.34
N LYS A 207 -13.86 -14.70 14.81
CA LYS A 207 -14.46 -15.90 15.41
C LYS A 207 -13.90 -16.22 16.79
N THR A 208 -12.60 -16.11 17.00
CA THR A 208 -11.95 -16.39 18.30
C THR A 208 -12.32 -15.32 19.35
N ASN A 209 -12.73 -14.13 18.93
CA ASN A 209 -13.25 -13.08 19.83
C ASN A 209 -14.77 -13.21 20.09
N GLY A 210 -15.43 -14.26 19.59
CA GLY A 210 -16.88 -14.46 19.73
C GLY A 210 -17.70 -13.62 18.75
N GLY A 211 -17.05 -12.99 17.79
CA GLY A 211 -17.65 -12.16 16.75
C GLY A 211 -18.31 -12.93 15.62
N LYS A 212 -18.78 -12.20 14.62
CA LYS A 212 -19.50 -12.68 13.46
C LYS A 212 -18.68 -12.50 12.19
N VAL A 213 -18.84 -13.42 11.24
CA VAL A 213 -18.18 -13.38 9.92
C VAL A 213 -19.24 -13.39 8.83
N ILE A 214 -19.23 -12.33 8.01
CA ILE A 214 -20.08 -12.17 6.83
C ILE A 214 -19.19 -12.32 5.60
N VAL A 215 -19.57 -13.19 4.68
CA VAL A 215 -18.84 -13.39 3.42
C VAL A 215 -19.75 -13.06 2.25
N GLU A 216 -19.31 -12.13 1.43
CA GLU A 216 -19.89 -11.81 0.13
C GLU A 216 -19.34 -12.75 -0.93
N VAL A 217 -20.20 -13.31 -1.79
CA VAL A 217 -19.81 -14.27 -2.83
C VAL A 217 -20.55 -14.02 -4.14
N GLU A 218 -20.01 -14.53 -5.25
CA GLU A 218 -20.71 -14.55 -6.54
C GLU A 218 -21.87 -15.54 -6.53
N LYS A 219 -21.67 -16.70 -5.91
CA LYS A 219 -22.63 -17.79 -5.98
C LYS A 219 -22.48 -18.75 -4.80
N VAL A 220 -23.62 -19.33 -4.39
CA VAL A 220 -23.66 -20.48 -3.47
C VAL A 220 -23.78 -21.77 -4.28
N VAL A 221 -22.98 -22.77 -3.94
CA VAL A 221 -22.92 -24.09 -4.59
C VAL A 221 -23.24 -25.21 -3.59
N GLU A 222 -23.44 -26.43 -4.09
CA GLU A 222 -23.69 -27.57 -3.23
C GLU A 222 -22.53 -27.97 -2.35
N TYR A 223 -22.82 -28.40 -1.13
CA TYR A 223 -21.79 -28.93 -0.22
C TYR A 223 -21.02 -30.10 -0.84
N GLY A 224 -19.69 -30.06 -0.71
CA GLY A 224 -18.79 -31.08 -1.24
C GLY A 224 -18.44 -30.90 -2.72
N SER A 225 -18.92 -29.84 -3.39
CA SER A 225 -18.55 -29.55 -4.79
C SER A 225 -17.26 -28.77 -4.93
N LEU A 226 -16.78 -28.14 -3.86
CA LEU A 226 -15.53 -27.35 -3.85
C LEU A 226 -14.33 -28.23 -3.50
N ASP A 227 -13.18 -27.97 -4.14
CA ASP A 227 -11.92 -28.64 -3.79
C ASP A 227 -11.44 -28.14 -2.40
N ALA A 228 -11.27 -29.03 -1.46
CA ALA A 228 -10.83 -28.71 -0.09
C ALA A 228 -9.51 -27.95 -0.04
N ARG A 229 -8.63 -28.09 -1.04
CA ARG A 229 -7.36 -27.36 -1.14
C ARG A 229 -7.51 -25.90 -1.52
N LEU A 230 -8.65 -25.54 -2.14
CA LEU A 230 -9.00 -24.19 -2.55
C LEU A 230 -9.88 -23.46 -1.53
N ILE A 231 -10.26 -24.13 -0.43
CA ILE A 231 -11.02 -23.49 0.64
C ILE A 231 -10.09 -22.57 1.43
N HIS A 232 -10.25 -21.27 1.23
CA HIS A 232 -9.51 -20.24 1.97
C HIS A 232 -10.23 -19.79 3.25
N ILE A 233 -11.57 -19.88 3.27
CA ILE A 233 -12.37 -19.58 4.46
C ILE A 233 -13.22 -20.82 4.79
N PRO A 234 -12.81 -21.64 5.76
CA PRO A 234 -13.59 -22.78 6.24
C PRO A 234 -14.95 -22.36 6.83
N GLY A 235 -16.00 -23.10 6.53
CA GLY A 235 -17.39 -22.82 6.95
C GLY A 235 -17.60 -22.72 8.46
N ILE A 236 -16.71 -23.35 9.26
CA ILE A 236 -16.74 -23.22 10.73
C ILE A 236 -16.56 -21.79 11.23
N TYR A 237 -15.99 -20.90 10.40
CA TYR A 237 -15.82 -19.48 10.73
C TYR A 237 -17.00 -18.62 10.27
N VAL A 238 -17.78 -19.04 9.25
CA VAL A 238 -18.77 -18.22 8.57
C VAL A 238 -20.12 -18.26 9.27
N ASP A 239 -20.69 -17.08 9.53
CA ASP A 239 -22.03 -16.94 10.11
C ASP A 239 -23.10 -16.57 9.04
N ALA A 240 -22.73 -15.71 8.08
CA ALA A 240 -23.62 -15.23 7.03
C ALA A 240 -22.95 -15.27 5.64
N ILE A 241 -23.71 -15.68 4.63
CA ILE A 241 -23.31 -15.67 3.23
C ILE A 241 -24.25 -14.71 2.50
N VAL A 242 -23.70 -13.78 1.75
CA VAL A 242 -24.41 -12.80 0.93
C VAL A 242 -24.03 -13.03 -0.53
N VAL A 243 -25.00 -13.27 -1.39
CA VAL A 243 -24.76 -13.30 -2.84
C VAL A 243 -24.84 -11.88 -3.37
N ALA A 244 -23.72 -11.38 -3.88
CA ALA A 244 -23.64 -10.03 -4.39
C ALA A 244 -24.30 -9.87 -5.76
N LYS A 245 -24.67 -8.64 -6.06
CA LYS A 245 -25.01 -8.26 -7.44
C LYS A 245 -23.72 -8.15 -8.26
N PRO A 246 -23.75 -8.54 -9.56
CA PRO A 246 -22.54 -8.53 -10.40
C PRO A 246 -21.83 -7.17 -10.44
N GLU A 247 -22.57 -6.07 -10.45
CA GLU A 247 -22.02 -4.69 -10.45
C GLU A 247 -21.32 -4.30 -9.14
N ASN A 248 -21.54 -5.04 -8.06
CA ASN A 248 -20.91 -4.85 -6.76
C ASN A 248 -19.85 -5.92 -6.48
N HIS A 249 -19.57 -6.80 -7.44
CA HIS A 249 -18.58 -7.87 -7.29
C HIS A 249 -17.52 -7.84 -8.39
N LEU A 250 -17.05 -6.65 -8.74
CA LEU A 250 -15.98 -6.48 -9.74
C LEU A 250 -14.65 -6.97 -9.17
N GLN A 251 -13.82 -7.59 -10.00
CA GLN A 251 -12.50 -8.10 -9.58
C GLN A 251 -11.55 -6.97 -9.18
N THR A 252 -11.61 -5.84 -9.90
CA THR A 252 -10.86 -4.59 -9.61
C THR A 252 -11.73 -3.37 -9.92
N LYS A 253 -11.20 -2.16 -9.75
CA LYS A 253 -11.92 -0.93 -10.16
C LYS A 253 -12.21 -0.86 -11.66
N ALA A 254 -11.27 -1.28 -12.50
CA ALA A 254 -11.38 -1.14 -13.96
C ALA A 254 -11.89 -2.41 -14.65
N THR A 255 -11.68 -3.56 -14.03
CA THR A 255 -11.95 -4.87 -14.64
C THR A 255 -13.00 -5.65 -13.86
N ALA A 256 -14.08 -6.03 -14.53
CA ALA A 256 -15.10 -6.87 -13.91
C ALA A 256 -14.56 -8.26 -13.59
N TYR A 257 -13.89 -8.88 -14.56
CA TYR A 257 -13.22 -10.17 -14.40
C TYR A 257 -12.16 -10.40 -15.49
N ASN A 258 -11.00 -10.87 -15.09
CA ASN A 258 -9.91 -11.31 -15.97
C ASN A 258 -9.21 -12.54 -15.36
N PRO A 259 -9.34 -13.73 -15.97
CA PRO A 259 -8.75 -14.96 -15.45
C PRO A 259 -7.21 -14.96 -15.42
N ALA A 260 -6.55 -13.99 -16.07
CA ALA A 260 -5.11 -13.81 -15.98
C ALA A 260 -4.67 -13.14 -14.66
N PHE A 261 -5.57 -12.44 -13.98
CA PHE A 261 -5.30 -11.85 -12.66
C PHE A 261 -5.42 -12.88 -11.53
N SER A 262 -6.30 -13.84 -11.66
CA SER A 262 -6.51 -14.92 -10.68
C SER A 262 -5.59 -16.13 -10.89
N GLY A 263 -4.80 -16.13 -11.97
CA GLY A 263 -3.91 -17.25 -12.29
C GLY A 263 -4.61 -18.47 -12.92
N GLU A 264 -5.92 -18.41 -13.16
CA GLU A 264 -6.68 -19.48 -13.81
C GLU A 264 -6.22 -19.69 -15.26
N LYS A 265 -5.78 -18.62 -15.92
CA LYS A 265 -5.33 -18.65 -17.30
C LYS A 265 -4.09 -17.79 -17.50
N ARG A 266 -3.10 -18.31 -18.19
CA ARG A 266 -1.97 -17.50 -18.67
C ARG A 266 -2.27 -16.95 -20.06
N VAL A 267 -1.95 -15.67 -20.26
CA VAL A 267 -2.13 -14.95 -21.52
C VAL A 267 -0.77 -14.44 -22.01
N PRO A 268 -0.57 -14.26 -23.33
CA PRO A 268 0.57 -13.51 -23.81
C PRO A 268 0.58 -12.11 -23.18
N VAL A 269 1.71 -11.68 -22.69
CA VAL A 269 1.90 -10.29 -22.25
C VAL A 269 2.31 -9.54 -23.52
N ASP A 270 1.45 -8.65 -24.00
CA ASP A 270 1.77 -7.80 -25.14
C ASP A 270 3.02 -6.97 -24.84
N SER A 271 3.82 -6.70 -25.86
CA SER A 271 4.97 -5.84 -25.73
C SER A 271 4.53 -4.47 -25.21
N VAL A 272 5.05 -4.08 -24.06
CA VAL A 272 4.79 -2.74 -23.51
C VAL A 272 5.35 -1.72 -24.50
N GLU A 273 4.50 -0.80 -24.97
CA GLU A 273 4.96 0.32 -25.82
C GLU A 273 6.08 1.08 -25.11
N PRO A 274 7.21 1.36 -25.76
CA PRO A 274 8.29 2.12 -25.17
C PRO A 274 7.80 3.49 -24.68
N LEU A 275 8.19 3.89 -23.48
CA LEU A 275 7.87 5.22 -22.97
C LEU A 275 8.43 6.30 -23.92
N ALA A 276 7.62 7.31 -24.23
CA ALA A 276 8.11 8.51 -24.88
C ALA A 276 9.12 9.24 -23.98
N MET A 277 10.09 9.95 -24.57
CA MET A 277 11.06 10.74 -23.80
C MET A 277 10.33 11.76 -22.93
N SER A 278 10.52 11.64 -21.63
CA SER A 278 9.85 12.45 -20.61
C SER A 278 10.61 12.33 -19.29
N ASN A 279 10.23 13.14 -18.28
CA ASN A 279 10.77 12.97 -16.91
C ASN A 279 10.62 11.52 -16.42
N ARG A 280 9.48 10.88 -16.68
CA ARG A 280 9.23 9.48 -16.29
C ARG A 280 10.23 8.52 -16.94
N LYS A 281 10.52 8.67 -18.25
CA LYS A 281 11.50 7.82 -18.95
C LYS A 281 12.91 8.05 -18.43
N ILE A 282 13.31 9.30 -18.22
CA ILE A 282 14.64 9.66 -17.69
C ILE A 282 14.85 9.04 -16.31
N ILE A 283 13.92 9.25 -15.38
CA ILE A 283 13.97 8.71 -14.02
C ILE A 283 13.99 7.18 -14.05
N ALA A 284 13.09 6.57 -14.83
CA ALA A 284 13.01 5.12 -14.95
C ALA A 284 14.27 4.49 -15.53
N ARG A 285 14.90 5.12 -16.52
CA ARG A 285 16.19 4.68 -17.10
C ARG A 285 17.30 4.74 -16.06
N ARG A 286 17.40 5.85 -15.31
CA ARG A 286 18.40 5.96 -14.24
C ARG A 286 18.15 4.91 -13.15
N CYS A 287 16.91 4.68 -12.76
CA CYS A 287 16.55 3.64 -11.80
C CYS A 287 16.90 2.24 -12.32
N ALA A 288 16.61 1.94 -13.59
CA ALA A 288 16.90 0.63 -14.19
C ALA A 288 18.39 0.25 -14.18
N MET A 289 19.29 1.22 -14.17
CA MET A 289 20.75 0.98 -14.03
C MET A 289 21.13 0.37 -12.68
N GLU A 290 20.25 0.44 -11.68
CA GLU A 290 20.46 -0.12 -10.33
C GLU A 290 19.94 -1.56 -10.18
N LEU A 291 19.32 -2.11 -11.24
CA LEU A 291 18.76 -3.46 -11.21
C LEU A 291 19.86 -4.51 -11.03
N ILE A 292 19.55 -5.50 -10.24
CA ILE A 292 20.45 -6.61 -9.92
C ILE A 292 19.89 -7.87 -10.61
N PRO A 293 20.70 -8.67 -11.33
CA PRO A 293 20.23 -9.92 -11.91
C PRO A 293 19.61 -10.85 -10.86
N ASN A 294 18.48 -11.46 -11.20
CA ASN A 294 17.72 -12.37 -10.34
C ASN A 294 17.19 -11.74 -9.03
N ALA A 295 17.09 -10.42 -8.96
CA ALA A 295 16.60 -9.73 -7.77
C ALA A 295 15.10 -9.98 -7.53
N VAL A 296 14.72 -10.02 -6.27
CA VAL A 296 13.34 -9.88 -5.83
C VAL A 296 13.03 -8.40 -5.64
N VAL A 297 12.08 -7.91 -6.41
CA VAL A 297 11.84 -6.47 -6.61
C VAL A 297 10.42 -6.09 -6.18
N ASN A 298 10.29 -4.97 -5.48
CA ASN A 298 9.02 -4.29 -5.31
C ASN A 298 9.01 -2.98 -6.12
N LEU A 299 7.93 -2.75 -6.87
CA LEU A 299 7.68 -1.51 -7.59
C LEU A 299 6.47 -0.79 -7.00
N GLY A 300 6.70 0.42 -6.48
CA GLY A 300 5.61 1.32 -6.06
C GLY A 300 4.82 1.87 -7.24
N ILE A 301 3.67 2.44 -6.94
CA ILE A 301 2.77 3.06 -7.93
C ILE A 301 3.35 4.37 -8.52
N GLY A 302 2.90 4.71 -9.73
CA GLY A 302 3.19 5.98 -10.38
C GLY A 302 4.57 6.02 -11.05
N MET A 303 5.47 6.87 -10.57
CA MET A 303 6.80 7.02 -11.17
C MET A 303 7.60 5.70 -11.21
N PRO A 304 7.64 4.90 -10.14
CA PRO A 304 8.36 3.61 -10.12
C PRO A 304 7.89 2.60 -11.16
N GLU A 305 6.61 2.59 -11.55
CA GLU A 305 6.09 1.68 -12.60
C GLU A 305 6.85 1.83 -13.93
N GLY A 306 7.42 3.01 -14.19
CA GLY A 306 8.22 3.26 -15.36
C GLY A 306 9.44 2.34 -15.47
N VAL A 307 9.96 1.82 -14.35
CA VAL A 307 11.09 0.87 -14.36
C VAL A 307 10.70 -0.42 -15.08
N ALA A 308 9.48 -0.95 -14.85
CA ALA A 308 9.00 -2.13 -15.58
C ALA A 308 8.94 -1.90 -17.10
N SER A 309 8.57 -0.68 -17.53
CA SER A 309 8.56 -0.31 -18.96
C SER A 309 9.98 -0.31 -19.56
N ILE A 310 10.96 0.18 -18.81
CA ILE A 310 12.38 0.15 -19.27
C ILE A 310 12.91 -1.29 -19.29
N VAL A 311 12.59 -2.10 -18.29
CA VAL A 311 12.92 -3.53 -18.25
C VAL A 311 12.42 -4.24 -19.50
N ALA A 312 11.17 -4.01 -19.89
CA ALA A 312 10.59 -4.57 -21.12
C ALA A 312 11.26 -4.00 -22.39
N GLU A 313 11.50 -2.68 -22.46
CA GLU A 313 12.19 -2.01 -23.59
C GLU A 313 13.59 -2.58 -23.79
N GLU A 314 14.37 -2.77 -22.72
CA GLU A 314 15.76 -3.26 -22.78
C GLU A 314 15.85 -4.79 -22.95
N GLY A 315 14.78 -5.51 -22.65
CA GLY A 315 14.76 -6.98 -22.66
C GLY A 315 15.48 -7.59 -21.45
N ILE A 316 15.49 -6.88 -20.33
CA ILE A 316 16.06 -7.37 -19.07
C ILE A 316 15.17 -8.48 -18.52
N SER A 317 15.77 -9.59 -18.12
CA SER A 317 15.06 -10.76 -17.58
C SER A 317 15.68 -11.23 -16.26
N GLY A 318 15.00 -12.19 -15.61
CA GLY A 318 15.50 -12.83 -14.39
C GLY A 318 15.14 -12.12 -13.09
N MET A 319 14.36 -11.04 -13.13
CA MET A 319 13.82 -10.42 -11.92
C MET A 319 12.48 -11.06 -11.54
N VAL A 320 12.19 -11.10 -10.25
CA VAL A 320 10.89 -11.49 -9.72
C VAL A 320 10.20 -10.27 -9.14
N LEU A 321 9.15 -9.80 -9.81
CA LEU A 321 8.33 -8.71 -9.31
C LEU A 321 7.37 -9.24 -8.22
N THR A 322 7.18 -8.45 -7.19
CA THR A 322 6.27 -8.78 -6.08
C THR A 322 5.42 -7.56 -5.73
N THR A 323 4.20 -7.80 -5.28
CA THR A 323 3.34 -6.74 -4.75
C THR A 323 2.97 -7.04 -3.30
N GLU A 324 2.74 -6.01 -2.52
CA GLU A 324 2.35 -6.14 -1.11
C GLU A 324 0.97 -6.80 -0.92
N SER A 325 0.15 -6.86 -1.97
CA SER A 325 -1.13 -7.59 -1.98
C SER A 325 -0.99 -9.11 -1.88
N GLY A 326 0.24 -9.64 -2.08
CA GLY A 326 0.56 -11.06 -1.99
C GLY A 326 0.86 -11.73 -3.32
N THR A 327 0.92 -10.99 -4.44
CA THR A 327 1.26 -11.60 -5.74
C THR A 327 2.77 -11.66 -5.95
N ILE A 328 3.24 -12.76 -6.52
CA ILE A 328 4.65 -13.03 -6.86
C ILE A 328 4.73 -13.39 -8.33
N GLY A 329 5.71 -12.84 -9.03
CA GLY A 329 5.92 -13.06 -10.47
C GLY A 329 4.89 -12.32 -11.34
N GLY A 330 4.91 -12.58 -12.63
CA GLY A 330 4.04 -11.92 -13.60
C GLY A 330 4.31 -10.43 -13.78
N VAL A 331 3.32 -9.71 -14.27
CA VAL A 331 3.39 -8.26 -14.52
C VAL A 331 2.34 -7.56 -13.65
N PRO A 332 2.76 -6.79 -12.62
CA PRO A 332 1.83 -6.00 -11.81
C PRO A 332 0.98 -5.07 -12.67
N ALA A 333 -0.33 -5.06 -12.43
CA ALA A 333 -1.25 -4.18 -13.13
C ALA A 333 -1.23 -2.76 -12.52
N GLY A 334 -1.39 -1.76 -13.37
CA GLY A 334 -1.39 -0.36 -12.96
C GLY A 334 -2.76 0.29 -13.06
N GLY A 335 -2.84 1.57 -12.67
CA GLY A 335 -4.07 2.34 -12.78
C GLY A 335 -5.25 1.76 -11.98
N GLY A 336 -6.40 1.54 -12.63
CA GLY A 336 -7.61 1.00 -11.99
C GLY A 336 -7.52 -0.48 -11.61
N ASP A 337 -6.51 -1.19 -12.08
CA ASP A 337 -6.26 -2.60 -11.75
C ASP A 337 -5.10 -2.79 -10.76
N PHE A 338 -4.59 -1.70 -10.17
CA PHE A 338 -3.54 -1.80 -9.17
C PHE A 338 -3.92 -2.73 -8.01
N GLY A 339 -2.98 -3.60 -7.62
CA GLY A 339 -3.15 -4.59 -6.55
C GLY A 339 -3.29 -6.02 -7.03
N VAL A 340 -3.48 -6.23 -8.34
CA VAL A 340 -3.45 -7.55 -8.97
C VAL A 340 -2.32 -7.64 -10.00
N THR A 341 -2.05 -8.83 -10.49
CA THR A 341 -0.92 -9.12 -11.39
C THR A 341 -1.39 -9.99 -12.54
N THR A 342 -1.00 -9.64 -13.76
CA THR A 342 -1.22 -10.50 -14.93
C THR A 342 -0.24 -11.67 -14.89
N ASN A 343 -0.75 -12.91 -15.02
CA ASN A 343 0.03 -14.15 -14.98
C ASN A 343 0.88 -14.31 -13.70
N PRO A 344 0.36 -14.15 -12.49
CA PRO A 344 1.13 -14.37 -11.28
C PRO A 344 1.67 -15.80 -11.23
N ASP A 345 2.85 -15.99 -10.65
CA ASP A 345 3.40 -17.32 -10.34
C ASP A 345 2.82 -17.88 -9.05
N ALA A 346 2.48 -16.99 -8.10
CA ALA A 346 1.81 -17.33 -6.87
C ALA A 346 0.96 -16.16 -6.35
N ILE A 347 -0.11 -16.49 -5.62
CA ILE A 347 -0.95 -15.54 -4.89
C ILE A 347 -1.00 -16.01 -3.42
N LEU A 348 -0.46 -15.20 -2.52
CA LEU A 348 -0.35 -15.49 -1.10
C LEU A 348 -1.27 -14.59 -0.28
N HIS A 349 -1.55 -14.97 0.96
CA HIS A 349 -2.09 -14.03 1.93
C HIS A 349 -1.09 -12.91 2.18
N GLN A 350 -1.59 -11.67 2.25
CA GLN A 350 -0.82 -10.45 2.43
C GLN A 350 0.13 -10.51 3.65
N SER A 351 -0.31 -11.11 4.75
CA SER A 351 0.50 -11.25 5.96
C SER A 351 1.79 -12.06 5.74
N PHE A 352 1.76 -13.10 4.90
CA PHE A 352 2.98 -13.85 4.56
C PHE A 352 3.91 -13.08 3.63
N GLN A 353 3.34 -12.28 2.73
CA GLN A 353 4.14 -11.39 1.90
C GLN A 353 4.89 -10.35 2.75
N PHE A 354 4.22 -9.77 3.73
CA PHE A 354 4.87 -8.83 4.65
C PHE A 354 5.85 -9.52 5.60
N ASP A 355 5.63 -10.75 6.03
CA ASP A 355 6.65 -11.51 6.79
C ASP A 355 7.94 -11.64 5.99
N PHE A 356 7.83 -11.92 4.68
CA PHE A 356 8.97 -12.01 3.79
C PHE A 356 9.67 -10.65 3.61
N TYR A 357 8.92 -9.57 3.43
CA TYR A 357 9.45 -8.21 3.30
C TYR A 357 10.16 -7.76 4.58
N ASP A 358 9.49 -7.89 5.73
CA ASP A 358 10.01 -7.50 7.05
C ASP A 358 11.22 -8.34 7.45
N GLY A 359 11.32 -9.57 6.96
CA GLY A 359 12.46 -10.46 7.11
C GLY A 359 13.66 -10.13 6.20
N GLY A 360 13.57 -9.09 5.33
CA GLY A 360 14.65 -8.69 4.42
C GLY A 360 14.67 -9.45 3.09
N GLY A 361 13.54 -10.00 2.67
CA GLY A 361 13.43 -10.79 1.44
C GLY A 361 13.51 -9.97 0.15
N LEU A 362 13.31 -8.65 0.21
CA LEU A 362 13.49 -7.77 -0.95
C LEU A 362 14.96 -7.40 -1.16
N ASP A 363 15.44 -7.60 -2.37
CA ASP A 363 16.78 -7.15 -2.76
C ASP A 363 16.78 -5.65 -3.10
N ILE A 364 15.75 -5.18 -3.81
CA ILE A 364 15.62 -3.80 -4.24
C ILE A 364 14.15 -3.37 -4.27
N ALA A 365 13.88 -2.13 -3.87
CA ALA A 365 12.58 -1.50 -3.99
C ALA A 365 12.70 -0.13 -4.68
N PHE A 366 11.77 0.15 -5.59
CA PHE A 366 11.62 1.46 -6.22
C PHE A 366 10.32 2.08 -5.75
N LEU A 367 10.40 3.21 -5.07
CA LEU A 367 9.26 3.84 -4.42
C LEU A 367 9.16 5.33 -4.76
N GLY A 368 7.95 5.88 -4.63
CA GLY A 368 7.72 7.28 -4.91
C GLY A 368 8.50 8.21 -3.98
N LEU A 369 8.99 9.33 -4.54
CA LEU A 369 9.59 10.43 -3.80
C LEU A 369 8.66 11.62 -3.85
N ALA A 370 8.02 11.94 -2.73
CA ALA A 370 7.19 13.16 -2.66
C ALA A 370 7.91 14.29 -1.95
N GLU A 371 8.48 14.06 -0.76
CA GLU A 371 9.39 14.98 -0.06
C GLU A 371 10.58 14.21 0.50
N ALA A 372 11.74 14.86 0.55
CA ALA A 372 12.94 14.39 1.24
C ALA A 372 13.59 15.53 2.03
N ASP A 373 14.28 15.22 3.13
CA ASP A 373 14.96 16.24 3.94
C ASP A 373 16.47 16.04 4.07
N GLU A 374 17.13 16.99 4.75
CA GLU A 374 18.59 16.98 4.97
C GLU A 374 19.09 15.75 5.74
N LYS A 375 18.21 15.08 6.52
CA LYS A 375 18.52 13.86 7.28
C LYS A 375 18.28 12.60 6.45
N GLY A 376 17.80 12.77 5.22
CA GLY A 376 17.43 11.66 4.34
C GLY A 376 16.07 11.03 4.64
N ASN A 377 15.25 11.65 5.49
CA ASN A 377 13.88 11.21 5.69
C ASN A 377 13.04 11.43 4.42
N VAL A 378 12.01 10.61 4.23
CA VAL A 378 11.04 10.75 3.14
C VAL A 378 9.64 10.81 3.70
N ASN A 379 8.81 11.68 3.12
CA ASN A 379 7.38 11.75 3.36
C ASN A 379 6.62 11.34 2.09
N VAL A 380 5.67 10.42 2.25
CA VAL A 380 4.67 10.06 1.24
C VAL A 380 3.26 9.95 1.84
N SER A 381 3.10 10.19 3.14
CA SER A 381 1.89 9.85 3.89
C SER A 381 0.98 11.04 4.21
N ARG A 382 1.54 12.27 4.27
CA ARG A 382 0.77 13.47 4.60
C ARG A 382 1.29 14.71 3.85
N PHE A 383 0.38 15.51 3.31
CA PHE A 383 0.68 16.75 2.57
C PHE A 383 -0.38 17.81 2.91
N GLY A 384 -0.10 18.64 3.89
CA GLY A 384 -1.06 19.62 4.41
C GLY A 384 -2.39 18.94 4.79
N PRO A 385 -3.50 19.29 4.15
CA PRO A 385 -4.80 18.69 4.46
C PRO A 385 -4.98 17.27 3.86
N LYS A 386 -4.10 16.81 2.99
CA LYS A 386 -4.23 15.51 2.34
C LYS A 386 -3.58 14.41 3.18
N ILE A 387 -4.35 13.40 3.53
CA ILE A 387 -3.90 12.20 4.21
C ILE A 387 -3.82 11.07 3.19
N ALA A 388 -2.62 10.72 2.72
CA ALA A 388 -2.43 9.57 1.85
C ALA A 388 -2.33 8.28 2.66
N GLY A 389 -1.65 8.34 3.80
CA GLY A 389 -1.30 7.17 4.61
C GLY A 389 -0.07 6.43 4.08
N CYS A 390 0.53 5.62 4.93
CA CYS A 390 1.79 4.94 4.60
C CYS A 390 1.61 3.66 3.76
N GLY A 391 0.43 3.02 3.80
CA GLY A 391 0.28 1.72 3.15
C GLY A 391 1.36 0.74 3.56
N GLY A 392 1.93 0.02 2.59
CA GLY A 392 3.07 -0.88 2.77
C GLY A 392 4.44 -0.21 2.77
N PHE A 393 4.53 1.12 2.58
CA PHE A 393 5.78 1.84 2.39
C PHE A 393 6.79 1.62 3.52
N ILE A 394 6.36 1.66 4.78
CA ILE A 394 7.24 1.47 5.94
C ILE A 394 7.78 0.03 5.98
N ASN A 395 6.92 -0.98 5.80
CA ASN A 395 7.33 -2.38 5.74
C ASN A 395 8.34 -2.64 4.62
N ILE A 396 8.05 -2.13 3.42
CA ILE A 396 8.91 -2.32 2.24
C ILE A 396 10.27 -1.66 2.46
N THR A 397 10.31 -0.43 2.99
CA THR A 397 11.56 0.34 3.07
C THR A 397 12.47 -0.06 4.22
N GLN A 398 11.93 -0.49 5.36
CA GLN A 398 12.74 -0.69 6.57
C GLN A 398 13.72 -1.89 6.53
N ASN A 399 13.47 -2.88 5.66
CA ASN A 399 14.35 -4.06 5.56
C ASN A 399 14.85 -4.38 4.16
N THR A 400 14.40 -3.65 3.13
CA THR A 400 14.94 -3.82 1.78
C THR A 400 16.40 -3.40 1.75
N LYS A 401 17.27 -4.24 1.16
CA LYS A 401 18.72 -4.02 1.12
C LYS A 401 19.08 -2.72 0.37
N LYS A 402 18.39 -2.45 -0.75
CA LYS A 402 18.57 -1.25 -1.57
C LYS A 402 17.23 -0.61 -1.86
N VAL A 403 17.07 0.66 -1.47
CA VAL A 403 15.84 1.42 -1.72
C VAL A 403 16.14 2.61 -2.60
N ILE A 404 15.36 2.76 -3.67
CA ILE A 404 15.46 3.87 -4.60
C ILE A 404 14.16 4.66 -4.54
N PHE A 405 14.24 5.85 -3.98
CA PHE A 405 13.15 6.81 -4.04
C PHE A 405 13.24 7.56 -5.36
N CYS A 406 12.17 7.55 -6.16
CA CYS A 406 12.17 8.17 -7.47
C CYS A 406 10.96 9.09 -7.70
N GLY A 407 11.24 10.24 -8.27
CA GLY A 407 10.23 11.28 -8.54
C GLY A 407 10.84 12.50 -9.20
N THR A 408 10.00 13.42 -9.67
CA THR A 408 10.50 14.70 -10.19
C THR A 408 11.15 15.52 -9.09
N PHE A 409 12.12 16.36 -9.44
CA PHE A 409 12.86 17.18 -8.49
C PHE A 409 12.00 18.25 -7.81
N THR A 410 11.12 18.88 -8.59
CA THR A 410 10.06 19.77 -8.09
C THR A 410 8.69 19.28 -8.54
N ALA A 411 7.63 19.78 -7.92
CA ALA A 411 6.24 19.47 -8.27
C ALA A 411 5.46 20.74 -8.65
N GLY A 412 4.27 20.55 -9.23
CA GLY A 412 3.39 21.68 -9.53
C GLY A 412 3.79 22.45 -10.79
N GLY A 413 3.74 21.79 -11.94
CA GLY A 413 3.90 22.45 -13.24
C GLY A 413 5.28 22.36 -13.88
N LEU A 414 6.18 21.50 -13.35
CA LEU A 414 7.47 21.24 -13.98
C LEU A 414 7.31 20.81 -15.44
N LYS A 415 7.99 21.53 -16.35
CA LYS A 415 8.11 21.18 -17.76
C LYS A 415 9.57 21.10 -18.14
N GLN A 416 9.90 20.12 -18.95
CA GLN A 416 11.28 19.89 -19.40
C GLN A 416 11.32 19.19 -20.74
N SER A 417 12.43 19.33 -21.41
CA SER A 417 12.70 18.72 -22.72
C SER A 417 14.14 18.23 -22.79
N VAL A 418 14.41 17.31 -23.72
CA VAL A 418 15.77 16.87 -24.03
C VAL A 418 16.14 17.44 -25.38
N LYS A 419 17.23 18.21 -25.45
CA LYS A 419 17.73 18.86 -26.68
C LYS A 419 19.21 18.52 -26.87
N GLY A 420 19.51 17.79 -27.94
CA GLY A 420 20.90 17.38 -28.23
C GLY A 420 21.56 16.56 -27.11
N GLY A 421 20.80 15.66 -26.46
CA GLY A 421 21.28 14.82 -25.36
C GLY A 421 21.42 15.56 -24.01
N LYS A 422 20.93 16.79 -23.90
CA LYS A 422 20.97 17.62 -22.68
C LYS A 422 19.57 17.87 -22.16
N LEU A 423 19.40 17.80 -20.84
CA LEU A 423 18.16 18.18 -20.18
C LEU A 423 18.04 19.71 -20.15
N VAL A 424 16.85 20.21 -20.47
CA VAL A 424 16.49 21.62 -20.39
C VAL A 424 15.25 21.78 -19.55
N ILE A 425 15.30 22.62 -18.54
CA ILE A 425 14.13 22.98 -17.72
C ILE A 425 13.40 24.12 -18.43
N ASP A 426 12.28 23.80 -19.06
CA ASP A 426 11.47 24.76 -19.82
C ASP A 426 10.58 25.60 -18.88
N ALA A 427 10.11 25.01 -17.78
CA ALA A 427 9.42 25.69 -16.68
C ALA A 427 9.62 24.93 -15.36
N GLU A 428 9.97 25.65 -14.30
CA GLU A 428 10.18 25.04 -12.98
C GLU A 428 8.86 24.75 -12.27
N GLY A 429 8.84 23.70 -11.45
CA GLY A 429 7.70 23.40 -10.58
C GLY A 429 7.57 24.40 -9.43
N SER A 430 6.34 24.68 -9.03
CA SER A 430 6.06 25.66 -7.96
C SER A 430 6.37 25.15 -6.55
N SER A 431 6.53 23.85 -6.37
CA SER A 431 6.71 23.21 -5.06
C SER A 431 8.05 22.49 -4.97
N LYS A 432 8.86 22.86 -3.98
CA LYS A 432 10.09 22.17 -3.62
C LYS A 432 9.76 20.82 -2.98
N LYS A 433 10.63 19.85 -3.18
CA LYS A 433 10.52 18.50 -2.60
C LYS A 433 11.70 18.15 -1.69
N PHE A 434 12.83 18.84 -1.84
CA PHE A 434 14.00 18.71 -0.97
C PHE A 434 13.96 19.84 0.07
N LEU A 435 13.43 19.52 1.25
CA LEU A 435 13.04 20.44 2.31
C LEU A 435 14.04 20.40 3.47
N LYS A 436 14.03 21.41 4.33
CA LYS A 436 14.82 21.38 5.58
C LYS A 436 14.38 20.24 6.50
N ALA A 437 13.08 20.00 6.57
CA ALA A 437 12.45 18.87 7.26
C ALA A 437 11.17 18.48 6.52
N VAL A 438 10.92 17.19 6.37
CA VAL A 438 9.66 16.68 5.82
C VAL A 438 8.49 16.94 6.76
N GLU A 439 7.27 17.09 6.20
CA GLU A 439 6.07 17.29 7.03
C GLU A 439 5.80 16.09 7.95
N GLN A 440 6.00 14.87 7.46
CA GLN A 440 5.82 13.65 8.22
C GLN A 440 6.91 12.63 7.86
N VAL A 441 7.50 11.97 8.84
CA VAL A 441 8.55 10.96 8.60
C VAL A 441 7.90 9.62 8.27
N THR A 442 7.76 9.29 6.99
CA THR A 442 7.29 7.97 6.55
C THR A 442 8.47 7.00 6.40
N PHE A 443 9.63 7.47 5.95
CA PHE A 443 10.90 6.75 5.96
C PHE A 443 11.92 7.52 6.80
N SER A 444 12.63 6.82 7.66
CA SER A 444 13.65 7.41 8.55
C SER A 444 15.05 7.19 8.00
N GLY A 445 15.72 8.28 7.62
CA GLY A 445 17.13 8.23 7.18
C GLY A 445 18.06 7.72 8.29
N SER A 446 17.84 8.11 9.54
CA SER A 446 18.67 7.64 10.66
C SER A 446 18.50 6.12 10.91
N TYR A 447 17.30 5.59 10.76
CA TYR A 447 17.08 4.14 10.84
C TYR A 447 17.83 3.41 9.71
N ALA A 448 17.73 3.91 8.48
CA ALA A 448 18.42 3.34 7.32
C ALA A 448 19.95 3.35 7.48
N GLN A 449 20.52 4.43 8.03
CA GLN A 449 21.95 4.50 8.33
C GLN A 449 22.40 3.46 9.38
N GLU A 450 21.62 3.27 10.44
CA GLU A 450 21.88 2.23 11.45
C GLU A 450 21.83 0.83 10.86
N MET A 451 20.85 0.58 9.98
CA MET A 451 20.69 -0.69 9.25
C MET A 451 21.65 -0.85 8.07
N LYS A 452 22.44 0.19 7.75
CA LYS A 452 23.41 0.22 6.64
C LYS A 452 22.76 -0.09 5.28
N GLN A 453 21.56 0.41 5.06
CA GLN A 453 20.85 0.25 3.79
C GLN A 453 21.48 1.13 2.70
N ASP A 454 21.44 0.68 1.44
CA ASP A 454 21.86 1.47 0.28
C ASP A 454 20.65 2.27 -0.24
N ILE A 455 20.66 3.60 -0.02
CA ILE A 455 19.54 4.48 -0.30
C ILE A 455 19.91 5.50 -1.36
N LEU A 456 19.12 5.57 -2.44
CA LEU A 456 19.23 6.58 -3.49
C LEU A 456 17.94 7.40 -3.62
N TYR A 457 18.11 8.67 -3.99
CA TYR A 457 17.03 9.58 -4.36
C TYR A 457 17.25 10.00 -5.80
N VAL A 458 16.43 9.51 -6.71
CA VAL A 458 16.60 9.67 -8.18
C VAL A 458 15.55 10.61 -8.72
N THR A 459 16.02 11.69 -9.34
CA THR A 459 15.17 12.63 -10.06
C THR A 459 15.60 12.72 -11.52
N GLU A 460 14.86 13.48 -12.32
CA GLU A 460 15.22 13.70 -13.72
C GLU A 460 16.51 14.47 -13.91
N ARG A 461 16.94 15.28 -12.91
CA ARG A 461 18.08 16.20 -13.03
C ARG A 461 19.23 15.94 -12.07
N ALA A 462 18.96 15.25 -10.95
CA ALA A 462 19.94 15.01 -9.89
C ALA A 462 19.72 13.67 -9.22
N VAL A 463 20.80 13.01 -8.80
CA VAL A 463 20.76 11.79 -7.99
C VAL A 463 21.51 12.05 -6.69
N PHE A 464 20.87 11.66 -5.58
CA PHE A 464 21.47 11.76 -4.26
C PHE A 464 21.58 10.38 -3.62
N LYS A 465 22.55 10.26 -2.71
CA LYS A 465 22.79 9.06 -1.90
C LYS A 465 22.73 9.41 -0.43
N LEU A 466 22.09 8.56 0.38
CA LEU A 466 22.21 8.67 1.83
C LEU A 466 23.54 8.06 2.28
N THR A 467 24.37 8.88 2.93
CA THR A 467 25.66 8.49 3.52
C THR A 467 25.59 8.61 5.05
N PRO A 468 26.56 8.07 5.81
CA PRO A 468 26.62 8.29 7.25
C PRO A 468 26.69 9.78 7.65
N GLU A 469 27.15 10.64 6.75
CA GLU A 469 27.32 12.09 6.98
C GLU A 469 26.06 12.90 6.59
N GLY A 470 25.12 12.30 5.84
CA GLY A 470 23.89 12.93 5.34
C GLY A 470 23.62 12.66 3.87
N VAL A 471 22.79 13.50 3.27
CA VAL A 471 22.40 13.40 1.86
C VAL A 471 23.50 13.99 0.98
N GLU A 472 24.08 13.17 0.09
CA GLU A 472 25.15 13.54 -0.83
C GLU A 472 24.61 13.61 -2.27
N LEU A 473 24.85 14.72 -2.97
CA LEU A 473 24.64 14.85 -4.41
C LEU A 473 25.74 14.09 -5.14
N ILE A 474 25.39 13.06 -5.91
CA ILE A 474 26.36 12.19 -6.60
C ILE A 474 26.32 12.33 -8.12
N GLU A 475 25.18 12.70 -8.71
CA GLU A 475 25.06 12.89 -10.15
C GLU A 475 24.16 14.06 -10.50
N VAL A 476 24.43 14.72 -11.64
CA VAL A 476 23.57 15.71 -12.28
C VAL A 476 23.39 15.39 -13.76
N ALA A 477 22.21 15.75 -14.31
CA ALA A 477 21.94 15.52 -15.72
C ALA A 477 22.79 16.42 -16.64
N PRO A 478 23.18 15.96 -17.83
CA PRO A 478 23.79 16.82 -18.83
C PRO A 478 22.95 18.07 -19.10
N GLY A 479 23.59 19.25 -19.07
CA GLY A 479 22.94 20.54 -19.31
C GLY A 479 22.40 21.25 -18.07
N ILE A 480 22.48 20.64 -16.89
CA ILE A 480 22.03 21.19 -15.60
C ILE A 480 23.17 21.89 -14.87
N ASP A 481 22.93 23.13 -14.44
CA ASP A 481 23.82 23.89 -13.56
C ASP A 481 23.47 23.59 -12.08
N VAL A 482 24.47 23.13 -11.32
CA VAL A 482 24.26 22.69 -9.93
C VAL A 482 23.72 23.81 -9.04
N GLU A 483 24.29 25.01 -9.13
CA GLU A 483 23.86 26.13 -8.27
C GLU A 483 22.47 26.64 -8.64
N LYS A 484 22.21 26.81 -9.93
CA LYS A 484 21.03 27.44 -10.46
C LYS A 484 19.83 26.48 -10.53
N ASP A 485 20.06 25.21 -10.95
CA ASP A 485 18.99 24.28 -11.28
C ASP A 485 18.77 23.21 -10.20
N VAL A 486 19.71 23.07 -9.24
CA VAL A 486 19.59 22.13 -8.10
C VAL A 486 19.54 22.88 -6.78
N LEU A 487 20.61 23.56 -6.37
CA LEU A 487 20.70 24.15 -5.02
C LEU A 487 19.70 25.26 -4.78
N ALA A 488 19.34 26.05 -5.80
CA ALA A 488 18.32 27.10 -5.68
C ALA A 488 16.93 26.57 -5.33
N TYR A 489 16.65 25.30 -5.62
CA TYR A 489 15.35 24.65 -5.40
C TYR A 489 15.38 23.61 -4.26
N MET A 490 16.45 23.63 -3.44
CA MET A 490 16.54 22.86 -2.19
C MET A 490 16.49 23.81 -0.99
N ASP A 491 16.00 23.34 0.16
CA ASP A 491 16.02 24.10 1.41
C ASP A 491 17.21 23.73 2.31
N PHE A 492 18.11 22.88 1.81
CA PHE A 492 19.37 22.53 2.46
C PHE A 492 20.46 22.33 1.41
N LYS A 493 21.72 22.44 1.85
CA LYS A 493 22.88 22.17 0.99
C LYS A 493 23.30 20.70 1.16
N PRO A 494 23.25 19.87 0.13
CA PRO A 494 23.71 18.49 0.18
C PRO A 494 25.24 18.44 0.29
N ILE A 495 25.76 17.29 0.72
CA ILE A 495 27.19 17.00 0.62
C ILE A 495 27.57 16.87 -0.85
N MET A 496 28.67 17.48 -1.26
CA MET A 496 29.18 17.43 -2.63
C MET A 496 30.67 17.12 -2.60
N LYS A 497 31.05 15.88 -2.84
CA LYS A 497 32.47 15.46 -2.87
C LYS A 497 32.94 15.21 -4.30
N ASN A 498 32.18 14.43 -5.07
CA ASN A 498 32.54 14.03 -6.44
C ASN A 498 31.25 13.89 -7.28
N VAL A 499 30.69 15.01 -7.68
CA VAL A 499 29.48 15.06 -8.49
C VAL A 499 29.85 14.68 -9.94
N LYS A 500 29.21 13.64 -10.46
CA LYS A 500 29.39 13.16 -11.84
C LYS A 500 28.24 13.62 -12.72
N GLU A 501 28.46 13.59 -14.02
CA GLU A 501 27.37 13.70 -14.99
C GLU A 501 26.64 12.36 -15.09
N MET A 502 25.31 12.36 -15.18
CA MET A 502 24.51 11.15 -15.43
C MET A 502 24.90 10.53 -16.79
N ASP A 503 24.75 9.22 -16.92
CA ASP A 503 25.00 8.51 -18.17
C ASP A 503 24.23 9.14 -19.34
N ALA A 504 24.95 9.55 -20.36
CA ALA A 504 24.40 10.24 -21.54
C ALA A 504 23.33 9.40 -22.27
N ARG A 505 23.37 8.06 -22.17
CA ARG A 505 22.39 7.15 -22.77
C ARG A 505 20.98 7.36 -22.23
N ILE A 506 20.84 7.87 -21.00
CA ILE A 506 19.55 8.18 -20.37
C ILE A 506 18.77 9.21 -21.22
N PHE A 507 19.49 10.15 -21.85
CA PHE A 507 18.94 11.30 -22.57
C PHE A 507 18.93 11.14 -24.09
N GLN A 508 19.12 9.93 -24.59
CA GLN A 508 19.14 9.62 -26.02
C GLN A 508 17.91 8.81 -26.43
N ASP A 509 17.54 8.91 -27.71
CA ASP A 509 16.53 8.05 -28.30
C ASP A 509 17.02 6.60 -28.41
N GLY A 510 16.09 5.65 -28.44
CA GLY A 510 16.37 4.21 -28.54
C GLY A 510 16.71 3.54 -27.22
N LYS A 511 17.21 2.32 -27.29
CA LYS A 511 17.59 1.52 -26.12
C LYS A 511 18.89 2.01 -25.50
N MET A 512 19.05 1.83 -24.20
CA MET A 512 20.30 2.15 -23.50
C MET A 512 21.36 1.04 -23.64
N GLY A 513 20.92 -0.23 -23.86
CA GLY A 513 21.79 -1.39 -23.83
C GLY A 513 22.26 -1.75 -22.42
N LEU A 514 21.31 -1.83 -21.50
CA LEU A 514 21.52 -2.24 -20.11
C LEU A 514 21.72 -3.75 -19.98
#